data_2baadf44afbe73b5452531b33f45720d
#
_entry.id   2baadf44afbe73b5452531b33f45720d
#
_cell.length_a   1.000
_cell.length_b   1.000
_cell.length_c   1.000
_cell.angle_alpha   90.00
_cell.angle_beta   90.00
_cell.angle_gamma   90.00
#
_symmetry.space_group_name_H-M   'P 1'
#
loop_
_entity.id
_entity.type
_entity.pdbx_description
1 polymer ?
#
loop_
_entity_poly.entity_id
_entity_poly.type
_entity_poly.pdbx_seq_one_letter_code
_entity_poly.pdbx_strand_id
1 'polypeptide(L)'
;MCMQQNNKAVVFILLGQSNAVGHGIPMRRKDKILKPMKNVFGLSRDFNQSFENTELTWSGYTSFGMNLAEEQDNTYSLANCLAKLWQDEIDSGNKRNLPDLYIVQIAIGAQGVTDGYMWNPNYERKLVPGVLGTVDIALTPFTNHILSLLKDSFDKMGKTFEVMGMHWRGSENDVTASWEELEKVQTIHNEMFDGFCKSIGTDVPIVLHLRVSHERCTDLDPSGESLKKMHYINQAFYNLEEQKENISVFDVRNCPHYKKDVRGNGIFIKDVVHYTEETNRWVAEEIFKNYK
;
A
#
# COMPACT_ATOMS: atom_id res chain seq x y z
N MET A 1 22.88 32.27 4.65
CA MET A 1 23.08 30.82 4.84
C MET A 1 22.34 30.14 3.75
N CYS A 2 23.00 29.61 2.69
CA CYS A 2 22.36 28.72 1.74
C CYS A 2 21.95 27.45 2.50
N MET A 3 20.66 27.20 2.65
CA MET A 3 20.19 25.87 3.03
C MET A 3 20.72 24.91 1.96
N GLN A 4 21.60 23.99 2.33
CA GLN A 4 21.91 22.86 1.46
C GLN A 4 20.56 22.19 1.15
N GLN A 5 20.11 22.31 -0.08
CA GLN A 5 18.97 21.52 -0.55
C GLN A 5 19.34 20.06 -0.30
N ASN A 6 18.56 19.38 0.52
CA ASN A 6 18.77 17.98 0.82
C ASN A 6 18.47 17.21 -0.49
N ASN A 7 19.53 16.82 -1.22
CA ASN A 7 19.40 16.12 -2.52
C ASN A 7 18.89 14.68 -2.37
N LYS A 8 18.58 14.27 -1.13
CA LYS A 8 18.04 12.94 -0.83
C LYS A 8 16.53 12.99 -0.80
N ALA A 9 15.89 12.00 -1.43
CA ALA A 9 14.47 11.74 -1.38
C ALA A 9 14.20 10.40 -0.69
N VAL A 10 13.05 10.27 -0.05
CA VAL A 10 12.56 9.02 0.52
C VAL A 10 11.31 8.60 -0.22
N VAL A 11 11.24 7.34 -0.64
CA VAL A 11 10.08 6.79 -1.34
C VAL A 11 9.36 5.81 -0.43
N PHE A 12 8.06 6.02 -0.25
CA PHE A 12 7.14 5.09 0.40
C PHE A 12 6.23 4.49 -0.66
N ILE A 13 6.15 3.16 -0.71
CA ILE A 13 5.32 2.44 -1.69
C ILE A 13 4.21 1.71 -0.94
N LEU A 14 2.95 1.97 -1.31
CA LEU A 14 1.77 1.33 -0.75
C LEU A 14 1.00 0.60 -1.84
N LEU A 15 0.96 -0.71 -1.74
CA LEU A 15 0.31 -1.60 -2.70
C LEU A 15 -0.79 -2.42 -2.01
N GLY A 16 -1.77 -2.89 -2.78
CA GLY A 16 -2.76 -3.82 -2.27
C GLY A 16 -4.19 -3.52 -2.67
N GLN A 17 -5.11 -3.74 -1.73
CA GLN A 17 -6.55 -3.60 -2.00
C GLN A 17 -7.24 -2.59 -1.07
N SER A 18 -8.51 -2.80 -0.75
CA SER A 18 -9.38 -1.84 -0.04
C SER A 18 -8.76 -1.24 1.22
N ASN A 19 -8.04 -2.02 2.01
CA ASN A 19 -7.31 -1.52 3.20
C ASN A 19 -6.09 -0.66 2.84
N ALA A 20 -5.53 -0.79 1.63
CA ALA A 20 -4.50 0.10 1.10
C ALA A 20 -5.11 1.36 0.47
N VAL A 21 -6.29 1.24 -0.16
CA VAL A 21 -7.09 2.41 -0.62
C VAL A 21 -7.56 3.25 0.56
N GLY A 22 -7.89 2.63 1.69
CA GLY A 22 -8.48 3.28 2.87
C GLY A 22 -10.01 3.24 2.87
N HIS A 23 -10.61 2.23 2.23
CA HIS A 23 -12.07 2.06 2.20
C HIS A 23 -12.68 2.01 3.60
N GLY A 24 -13.95 2.39 3.68
CA GLY A 24 -14.74 2.33 4.90
C GLY A 24 -14.44 3.44 5.93
N ILE A 25 -13.37 4.19 5.77
CA ILE A 25 -13.04 5.31 6.65
C ILE A 25 -13.43 6.62 5.94
N PRO A 26 -14.58 7.22 6.27
CA PRO A 26 -14.91 8.54 5.74
C PRO A 26 -13.93 9.55 6.30
N MET A 27 -13.20 10.21 5.41
CA MET A 27 -12.24 11.23 5.80
C MET A 27 -12.98 12.44 6.39
N ARG A 28 -12.68 12.76 7.63
CA ARG A 28 -13.23 13.96 8.28
C ARG A 28 -12.66 15.20 7.59
N ARG A 29 -13.48 16.26 7.50
CA ARG A 29 -13.05 17.52 6.84
C ARG A 29 -11.72 18.07 7.37
N LYS A 30 -11.44 17.90 8.66
CA LYS A 30 -10.20 18.35 9.32
C LYS A 30 -8.97 17.53 8.93
N ASP A 31 -9.17 16.30 8.46
CA ASP A 31 -8.10 15.37 8.12
C ASP A 31 -7.80 15.38 6.62
N LYS A 32 -8.61 16.10 5.82
CA LYS A 32 -8.43 16.26 4.39
C LYS A 32 -7.24 17.16 4.08
N ILE A 33 -6.31 16.65 3.31
CA ILE A 33 -5.21 17.43 2.75
C ILE A 33 -5.71 18.04 1.43
N LEU A 34 -6.27 19.25 1.53
CA LEU A 34 -6.90 19.94 0.40
C LEU A 34 -5.93 20.80 -0.42
N LYS A 35 -4.78 21.15 0.18
CA LYS A 35 -3.73 21.93 -0.49
C LYS A 35 -2.51 21.05 -0.67
N PRO A 36 -1.82 21.15 -1.82
CA PRO A 36 -0.60 20.42 -2.04
C PRO A 36 0.41 20.64 -0.90
N MET A 37 0.93 19.56 -0.33
CA MET A 37 2.01 19.60 0.65
C MET A 37 3.31 20.09 0.00
N LYS A 38 4.20 20.68 0.81
CA LYS A 38 5.47 21.24 0.31
C LYS A 38 6.60 20.24 0.25
N ASN A 39 6.61 19.28 1.18
CA ASN A 39 7.70 18.32 1.37
C ASN A 39 7.23 16.87 1.27
N VAL A 40 5.96 16.66 0.92
CA VAL A 40 5.42 15.35 0.61
C VAL A 40 4.79 15.39 -0.78
N PHE A 41 5.20 14.45 -1.62
CA PHE A 41 4.78 14.36 -3.01
C PHE A 41 4.09 13.03 -3.28
N GLY A 42 3.18 13.00 -4.24
CA GLY A 42 2.54 11.78 -4.74
C GLY A 42 2.51 11.77 -6.25
N LEU A 43 2.32 10.60 -6.82
CA LEU A 43 2.08 10.45 -8.25
C LEU A 43 0.62 10.84 -8.54
N SER A 44 0.43 11.90 -9.34
CA SER A 44 -0.89 12.30 -9.78
C SER A 44 -1.49 11.26 -10.70
N ARG A 45 -2.68 10.76 -10.33
CA ARG A 45 -3.43 9.76 -11.09
C ARG A 45 -3.67 10.18 -12.54
N ASP A 46 -4.08 11.41 -12.74
CA ASP A 46 -4.45 11.94 -14.07
C ASP A 46 -3.29 11.88 -15.08
N PHE A 47 -2.05 11.90 -14.62
CA PHE A 47 -0.86 11.92 -15.48
C PHE A 47 -0.07 10.61 -15.50
N ASN A 48 -0.35 9.66 -14.59
CA ASN A 48 0.49 8.47 -14.43
C ASN A 48 -0.23 7.13 -14.68
N GLN A 49 -1.42 7.13 -15.28
CA GLN A 49 -2.23 5.91 -15.45
C GLN A 49 -1.94 5.11 -16.72
N SER A 50 -0.99 5.51 -17.54
CA SER A 50 -0.72 4.85 -18.82
C SER A 50 0.56 4.06 -18.81
N PHE A 51 0.57 2.87 -19.43
CA PHE A 51 1.78 2.13 -19.77
C PHE A 51 2.65 2.83 -20.82
N GLU A 52 2.12 3.86 -21.49
CA GLU A 52 2.84 4.64 -22.48
C GLU A 52 3.66 5.78 -21.84
N ASN A 53 3.46 6.03 -20.54
CA ASN A 53 4.22 7.04 -19.84
C ASN A 53 5.71 6.66 -19.81
N THR A 54 6.56 7.59 -20.20
CA THR A 54 8.01 7.46 -20.17
C THR A 54 8.66 8.22 -19.02
N GLU A 55 7.85 8.93 -18.24
CA GLU A 55 8.28 9.71 -17.08
C GLU A 55 7.15 9.82 -16.04
N LEU A 56 7.55 10.04 -14.79
CA LEU A 56 6.61 10.21 -13.67
C LEU A 56 6.34 11.69 -13.42
N THR A 57 5.07 12.02 -13.22
CA THR A 57 4.63 13.37 -12.83
C THR A 57 4.30 13.39 -11.35
N TRP A 58 5.18 14.01 -10.57
CA TRP A 58 5.00 14.24 -9.15
C TRP A 58 4.28 15.57 -8.87
N SER A 59 3.39 15.56 -7.91
CA SER A 59 2.75 16.78 -7.39
C SER A 59 2.73 16.76 -5.88
N GLY A 60 2.64 17.94 -5.26
CA GLY A 60 2.48 18.01 -3.80
C GLY A 60 1.30 17.18 -3.35
N TYR A 61 1.52 16.32 -2.34
CA TYR A 61 0.53 15.33 -1.90
C TYR A 61 -0.77 16.00 -1.44
N THR A 62 -1.89 15.44 -1.90
CA THR A 62 -3.25 15.78 -1.46
C THR A 62 -4.02 14.49 -1.14
N SER A 63 -5.18 14.62 -0.49
CA SER A 63 -6.03 13.46 -0.21
C SER A 63 -6.80 12.93 -1.43
N PHE A 64 -6.55 13.47 -2.62
CA PHE A 64 -7.29 13.13 -3.83
C PHE A 64 -6.34 12.88 -4.99
N GLY A 65 -6.70 11.93 -5.84
CA GLY A 65 -5.99 11.66 -7.09
C GLY A 65 -4.54 11.18 -6.94
N MET A 66 -4.17 10.59 -5.81
CA MET A 66 -2.81 10.11 -5.53
C MET A 66 -2.68 8.57 -5.51
N ASN A 67 -3.80 7.85 -5.64
CA ASN A 67 -3.80 6.40 -5.86
C ASN A 67 -4.01 6.12 -7.34
N LEU A 68 -3.07 5.44 -7.96
CA LEU A 68 -3.06 5.27 -9.42
C LEU A 68 -4.14 4.28 -9.93
N ALA A 69 -4.58 3.32 -9.11
CA ALA A 69 -5.48 2.26 -9.55
C ALA A 69 -6.96 2.55 -9.27
N GLU A 70 -7.28 3.30 -8.22
CA GLU A 70 -8.65 3.61 -7.83
C GLU A 70 -8.77 5.05 -7.35
N GLU A 71 -9.87 5.73 -7.70
CA GLU A 71 -10.15 7.07 -7.22
C GLU A 71 -10.41 7.08 -5.71
N GLN A 72 -9.76 7.99 -5.01
CA GLN A 72 -9.86 8.12 -3.56
C GLN A 72 -10.81 9.26 -3.18
N ASP A 73 -12.09 9.07 -3.39
CA ASP A 73 -13.09 10.01 -2.91
C ASP A 73 -13.41 9.75 -1.44
N ASN A 74 -12.98 10.65 -0.57
CA ASN A 74 -13.24 10.60 0.88
C ASN A 74 -12.67 9.39 1.65
N THR A 75 -11.67 8.70 1.12
CA THR A 75 -11.02 7.59 1.84
C THR A 75 -9.77 8.05 2.58
N TYR A 76 -9.51 7.46 3.75
CA TYR A 76 -8.38 7.82 4.61
C TYR A 76 -7.38 6.66 4.67
N SER A 77 -6.45 6.67 3.75
CA SER A 77 -5.45 5.60 3.61
C SER A 77 -4.28 5.74 4.59
N LEU A 78 -3.50 4.68 4.70
CA LEU A 78 -2.21 4.70 5.39
C LEU A 78 -1.26 5.77 4.81
N ALA A 79 -1.30 5.98 3.49
CA ALA A 79 -0.52 7.01 2.81
C ALA A 79 -0.88 8.42 3.28
N ASN A 80 -2.18 8.72 3.46
CA ASN A 80 -2.63 10.00 4.02
C ASN A 80 -2.10 10.22 5.45
N CYS A 81 -2.14 9.18 6.29
CA CYS A 81 -1.65 9.26 7.66
C CYS A 81 -0.15 9.56 7.70
N LEU A 82 0.63 8.82 6.91
CA LEU A 82 2.08 8.99 6.86
C LEU A 82 2.46 10.35 6.27
N ALA A 83 1.80 10.78 5.19
CA ALA A 83 2.02 12.09 4.58
C ALA A 83 1.85 13.23 5.60
N LYS A 84 0.78 13.14 6.40
CA LYS A 84 0.51 14.15 7.43
C LYS A 84 1.57 14.15 8.52
N LEU A 85 1.93 13.00 9.07
CA LEU A 85 2.99 12.88 10.10
C LEU A 85 4.31 13.45 9.60
N TRP A 86 4.67 13.16 8.35
CA TRP A 86 5.92 13.62 7.76
C TRP A 86 5.95 15.13 7.59
N GLN A 87 4.88 15.72 7.02
CA GLN A 87 4.80 17.16 6.84
C GLN A 87 4.74 17.91 8.19
N ASP A 88 3.96 17.38 9.16
CA ASP A 88 3.82 17.98 10.50
C ASP A 88 5.19 18.01 11.24
N GLU A 89 6.04 16.97 11.09
CA GLU A 89 7.40 16.98 11.66
C GLU A 89 8.28 18.03 10.99
N ILE A 90 8.21 18.17 9.67
CA ILE A 90 8.98 19.19 8.96
C ILE A 90 8.50 20.59 9.34
N ASP A 91 7.20 20.83 9.40
CA ASP A 91 6.62 22.12 9.76
C ASP A 91 6.89 22.49 11.23
N SER A 92 7.07 21.51 12.11
CA SER A 92 7.43 21.72 13.53
C SER A 92 8.93 22.01 13.77
N GLY A 93 9.72 22.11 12.70
CA GLY A 93 11.13 22.44 12.75
C GLY A 93 12.08 21.32 12.34
N ASN A 94 11.56 20.22 11.83
CA ASN A 94 12.31 19.10 11.25
C ASN A 94 13.49 18.62 12.13
N LYS A 95 13.22 18.36 13.41
CA LYS A 95 14.24 17.91 14.38
C LYS A 95 14.92 16.61 13.97
N ARG A 96 14.23 15.78 13.19
CA ARG A 96 14.74 14.53 12.64
C ARG A 96 15.53 14.72 11.33
N ASN A 97 15.59 15.93 10.81
CA ASN A 97 16.24 16.25 9.53
C ASN A 97 15.70 15.40 8.37
N LEU A 98 14.37 15.24 8.31
CA LEU A 98 13.70 14.43 7.28
C LEU A 98 13.91 15.03 5.90
N PRO A 99 14.21 14.21 4.88
CA PRO A 99 14.17 14.64 3.48
C PRO A 99 12.73 14.74 2.99
N ASP A 100 12.56 15.15 1.73
CA ASP A 100 11.26 15.09 1.07
C ASP A 100 10.77 13.64 0.94
N LEU A 101 9.48 13.42 1.21
CA LEU A 101 8.81 12.13 1.05
C LEU A 101 8.09 12.05 -0.30
N TYR A 102 8.26 10.94 -1.00
CA TYR A 102 7.59 10.63 -2.25
C TYR A 102 6.74 9.36 -2.08
N ILE A 103 5.46 9.44 -2.38
CA ILE A 103 4.50 8.36 -2.16
C ILE A 103 4.06 7.79 -3.50
N VAL A 104 4.26 6.49 -3.68
CA VAL A 104 3.67 5.69 -4.76
C VAL A 104 2.56 4.85 -4.16
N GLN A 105 1.31 5.11 -4.55
CA GLN A 105 0.17 4.31 -4.11
C GLN A 105 -0.53 3.68 -5.32
N ILE A 106 -0.61 2.34 -5.31
CA ILE A 106 -1.31 1.55 -6.33
C ILE A 106 -2.16 0.53 -5.57
N ALA A 107 -3.43 0.80 -5.46
CA ALA A 107 -4.35 -0.04 -4.69
C ALA A 107 -5.75 0.04 -5.29
N ILE A 108 -6.46 -1.09 -5.29
CA ILE A 108 -7.84 -1.18 -5.77
C ILE A 108 -8.62 -2.17 -4.92
N GLY A 109 -9.86 -1.82 -4.59
CA GLY A 109 -10.72 -2.64 -3.74
C GLY A 109 -11.03 -4.01 -4.34
N ALA A 110 -11.28 -4.99 -3.46
CA ALA A 110 -11.73 -6.34 -3.80
C ALA A 110 -10.79 -7.12 -4.75
N GLN A 111 -9.47 -6.93 -4.64
CA GLN A 111 -8.47 -7.63 -5.45
C GLN A 111 -7.59 -8.56 -4.62
N GLY A 112 -7.06 -9.58 -5.27
CA GLY A 112 -6.11 -10.55 -4.75
C GLY A 112 -5.01 -10.85 -5.77
N VAL A 113 -4.22 -11.90 -5.53
CA VAL A 113 -3.15 -12.35 -6.42
C VAL A 113 -3.49 -13.67 -7.13
N THR A 114 -4.52 -14.39 -6.68
CA THR A 114 -4.97 -15.64 -7.32
C THR A 114 -5.65 -15.38 -8.67
N ASP A 115 -5.94 -16.43 -9.42
CA ASP A 115 -6.45 -16.32 -10.77
C ASP A 115 -7.73 -15.46 -10.86
N GLY A 116 -7.79 -14.63 -11.90
CA GLY A 116 -8.91 -13.70 -12.12
C GLY A 116 -8.81 -12.36 -11.42
N TYR A 117 -7.84 -12.15 -10.53
CA TYR A 117 -7.59 -10.86 -9.89
C TYR A 117 -6.49 -10.05 -10.59
N MET A 118 -6.62 -8.73 -10.55
CA MET A 118 -5.74 -7.78 -11.27
C MET A 118 -4.28 -7.81 -10.78
N TRP A 119 -4.00 -8.25 -9.55
CA TRP A 119 -2.65 -8.44 -9.03
C TRP A 119 -1.99 -9.74 -9.49
N ASN A 120 -2.76 -10.68 -10.09
CA ASN A 120 -2.15 -11.87 -10.67
C ASN A 120 -1.22 -11.46 -11.82
N PRO A 121 0.05 -11.92 -11.89
CA PRO A 121 0.97 -11.57 -12.97
C PRO A 121 0.47 -11.98 -14.36
N ASN A 122 -0.41 -12.98 -14.43
CA ASN A 122 -1.01 -13.50 -15.66
C ASN A 122 -2.38 -12.89 -15.99
N TYR A 123 -2.82 -11.87 -15.22
CA TYR A 123 -4.08 -11.19 -15.48
C TYR A 123 -4.08 -10.54 -16.87
N GLU A 124 -5.07 -10.86 -17.67
CA GLU A 124 -5.25 -10.23 -18.98
C GLU A 124 -5.84 -8.83 -18.83
N ARG A 125 -5.17 -7.85 -19.41
CA ARG A 125 -5.62 -6.47 -19.43
C ARG A 125 -6.94 -6.36 -20.20
N LYS A 126 -7.98 -5.86 -19.54
CA LYS A 126 -9.24 -5.44 -20.16
C LYS A 126 -9.26 -3.92 -20.23
N LEU A 127 -9.56 -3.39 -21.42
CA LEU A 127 -9.69 -1.94 -21.65
C LEU A 127 -11.13 -1.50 -21.38
N VAL A 128 -11.66 -1.78 -20.21
CA VAL A 128 -13.00 -1.34 -19.80
C VAL A 128 -12.84 -0.34 -18.69
N PRO A 129 -13.41 0.87 -18.77
CA PRO A 129 -13.48 1.78 -17.64
C PRO A 129 -14.09 1.06 -16.44
N GLY A 130 -13.36 0.96 -15.35
CA GLY A 130 -13.85 0.32 -14.14
C GLY A 130 -15.05 1.04 -13.56
N VAL A 131 -15.89 0.32 -12.84
CA VAL A 131 -16.98 0.90 -12.06
C VAL A 131 -16.38 1.74 -10.94
N LEU A 132 -16.98 2.90 -10.63
CA LEU A 132 -16.55 3.80 -9.56
C LEU A 132 -15.14 4.42 -9.74
N GLY A 133 -14.76 4.74 -10.96
CA GLY A 133 -13.45 5.40 -11.19
C GLY A 133 -12.24 4.50 -11.00
N THR A 134 -12.43 3.18 -11.01
CA THR A 134 -11.36 2.19 -11.05
C THR A 134 -10.85 2.00 -12.49
N VAL A 135 -9.61 1.53 -12.63
CA VAL A 135 -9.07 1.11 -13.93
C VAL A 135 -9.00 -0.41 -13.97
N ASP A 136 -9.49 -1.01 -15.04
CA ASP A 136 -9.33 -2.44 -15.29
C ASP A 136 -7.98 -2.68 -15.98
N ILE A 137 -6.95 -2.90 -15.17
CA ILE A 137 -5.56 -2.96 -15.60
C ILE A 137 -4.83 -4.09 -14.87
N ALA A 138 -3.91 -4.76 -15.56
CA ALA A 138 -3.01 -5.72 -14.94
C ALA A 138 -2.06 -4.99 -13.98
N LEU A 139 -2.34 -5.04 -12.66
CA LEU A 139 -1.68 -4.23 -11.65
C LEU A 139 -0.21 -4.59 -11.46
N THR A 140 0.15 -5.88 -11.51
CA THR A 140 1.56 -6.30 -11.37
C THR A 140 2.45 -5.75 -12.47
N PRO A 141 2.17 -5.92 -13.78
CA PRO A 141 2.97 -5.31 -14.83
C PRO A 141 2.87 -3.77 -14.82
N PHE A 142 1.72 -3.18 -14.45
CA PHE A 142 1.59 -1.74 -14.31
C PHE A 142 2.50 -1.19 -13.19
N THR A 143 2.52 -1.86 -12.05
CA THR A 143 3.41 -1.49 -10.94
C THR A 143 4.88 -1.61 -11.37
N ASN A 144 5.27 -2.69 -12.05
CA ASN A 144 6.61 -2.82 -12.60
C ASN A 144 6.98 -1.66 -13.51
N HIS A 145 6.05 -1.23 -14.39
CA HIS A 145 6.26 -0.10 -15.26
C HIS A 145 6.50 1.21 -14.47
N ILE A 146 5.65 1.54 -13.53
CA ILE A 146 5.80 2.74 -12.68
C ILE A 146 7.12 2.71 -11.91
N LEU A 147 7.47 1.58 -11.29
CA LEU A 147 8.69 1.43 -10.51
C LEU A 147 9.95 1.53 -11.36
N SER A 148 9.92 1.07 -12.62
CA SER A 148 11.06 1.19 -13.53
C SER A 148 11.40 2.63 -13.91
N LEU A 149 10.46 3.56 -13.79
CA LEU A 149 10.65 4.97 -14.09
C LEU A 149 11.19 5.78 -12.90
N LEU A 150 11.26 5.20 -11.69
CA LEU A 150 11.67 5.94 -10.49
C LEU A 150 13.07 6.51 -10.61
N LYS A 151 14.03 5.69 -11.02
CA LYS A 151 15.43 6.13 -11.10
C LYS A 151 15.60 7.34 -12.03
N ASP A 152 15.07 7.24 -13.25
CA ASP A 152 15.17 8.32 -14.23
C ASP A 152 14.43 9.58 -13.77
N SER A 153 13.31 9.41 -13.06
CA SER A 153 12.57 10.52 -12.48
C SER A 153 13.37 11.29 -11.45
N PHE A 154 14.04 10.58 -10.51
CA PHE A 154 14.88 11.22 -9.50
C PHE A 154 16.17 11.79 -10.08
N ASP A 155 16.80 11.12 -11.05
CA ASP A 155 17.97 11.61 -11.76
C ASP A 155 17.66 12.95 -12.47
N LYS A 156 16.50 13.06 -13.15
CA LYS A 156 16.04 14.32 -13.76
C LYS A 156 15.84 15.45 -12.75
N MET A 157 15.45 15.13 -11.53
CA MET A 157 15.31 16.10 -10.43
C MET A 157 16.65 16.43 -9.74
N GLY A 158 17.76 15.79 -10.11
CA GLY A 158 19.05 15.91 -9.44
C GLY A 158 19.05 15.36 -8.01
N LYS A 159 18.20 14.36 -7.73
CA LYS A 159 18.06 13.75 -6.40
C LYS A 159 18.53 12.30 -6.41
N THR A 160 19.11 11.87 -5.32
CA THR A 160 19.21 10.46 -4.95
C THR A 160 17.97 10.05 -4.18
N PHE A 161 17.60 8.78 -4.24
CA PHE A 161 16.46 8.28 -3.45
C PHE A 161 16.79 6.97 -2.74
N GLU A 162 16.05 6.73 -1.68
CA GLU A 162 15.97 5.43 -1.01
C GLU A 162 14.52 5.05 -0.84
N VAL A 163 14.20 3.76 -0.92
CA VAL A 163 12.87 3.24 -0.61
C VAL A 163 12.84 2.88 0.88
N MET A 164 12.03 3.58 1.66
CA MET A 164 11.88 3.31 3.09
C MET A 164 11.09 2.04 3.37
N GLY A 165 10.24 1.62 2.42
CA GLY A 165 9.47 0.40 2.48
C GLY A 165 8.43 0.30 1.38
N MET A 166 8.23 -0.92 0.90
CA MET A 166 7.12 -1.32 0.02
C MET A 166 6.12 -2.10 0.88
N HIS A 167 4.99 -1.50 1.19
CA HIS A 167 3.96 -2.06 2.05
C HIS A 167 2.87 -2.73 1.23
N TRP A 168 2.69 -4.03 1.44
CA TRP A 168 1.62 -4.82 0.84
C TRP A 168 0.46 -4.99 1.82
N ARG A 169 -0.69 -4.45 1.46
CA ARG A 169 -1.97 -4.59 2.19
C ARG A 169 -3.01 -5.21 1.26
N GLY A 170 -2.84 -6.49 0.98
CA GLY A 170 -3.67 -7.22 0.01
C GLY A 170 -3.93 -8.65 0.45
N SER A 171 -4.45 -9.45 -0.48
CA SER A 171 -4.75 -10.88 -0.33
C SER A 171 -5.98 -11.21 0.52
N GLU A 172 -6.79 -10.21 0.93
CA GLU A 172 -8.05 -10.49 1.63
C GLU A 172 -9.04 -11.28 0.74
N ASN A 173 -9.05 -11.04 -0.55
CA ASN A 173 -9.95 -11.73 -1.47
C ASN A 173 -9.46 -13.12 -1.85
N ASP A 174 -8.18 -13.42 -1.66
CA ASP A 174 -7.62 -14.74 -1.99
C ASP A 174 -8.23 -15.88 -1.13
N VAL A 175 -8.90 -15.57 -0.01
CA VAL A 175 -9.66 -16.59 0.75
C VAL A 175 -10.83 -17.20 -0.02
N THR A 176 -11.26 -16.58 -1.12
CA THR A 176 -12.32 -17.12 -1.99
C THR A 176 -11.79 -18.10 -3.03
N ALA A 177 -10.48 -18.13 -3.25
CA ALA A 177 -9.83 -19.03 -4.19
C ALA A 177 -9.94 -20.51 -3.78
N SER A 178 -9.74 -21.41 -4.71
CA SER A 178 -9.60 -22.85 -4.44
C SER A 178 -8.31 -23.12 -3.67
N TRP A 179 -8.19 -24.30 -3.05
CA TRP A 179 -6.93 -24.70 -2.39
C TRP A 179 -5.78 -24.86 -3.40
N GLU A 180 -6.09 -25.38 -4.60
CA GLU A 180 -5.10 -25.52 -5.67
C GLU A 180 -4.49 -24.18 -6.11
N GLU A 181 -5.29 -23.11 -6.13
CA GLU A 181 -4.82 -21.75 -6.39
C GLU A 181 -4.00 -21.19 -5.22
N LEU A 182 -4.46 -21.46 -3.98
CA LEU A 182 -3.77 -21.00 -2.78
C LEU A 182 -2.38 -21.63 -2.59
N GLU A 183 -2.17 -22.87 -3.03
CA GLU A 183 -0.86 -23.51 -3.02
C GLU A 183 0.19 -22.71 -3.80
N LYS A 184 -0.22 -21.89 -4.77
CA LYS A 184 0.64 -21.05 -5.59
C LYS A 184 0.86 -19.65 -4.99
N VAL A 185 0.10 -19.26 -3.96
CA VAL A 185 0.07 -17.87 -3.47
C VAL A 185 1.43 -17.35 -3.00
N GLN A 186 2.22 -18.21 -2.34
CA GLN A 186 3.57 -17.85 -1.92
C GLN A 186 4.50 -17.60 -3.12
N THR A 187 4.46 -18.47 -4.12
CA THR A 187 5.25 -18.32 -5.36
C THR A 187 4.86 -17.07 -6.11
N ILE A 188 3.56 -16.79 -6.24
CA ILE A 188 3.06 -15.59 -6.92
C ILE A 188 3.54 -14.32 -6.22
N HIS A 189 3.44 -14.24 -4.89
CA HIS A 189 3.95 -13.08 -4.14
C HIS A 189 5.47 -12.94 -4.30
N ASN A 190 6.21 -14.04 -4.23
CA ASN A 190 7.65 -14.02 -4.41
C ASN A 190 8.05 -13.45 -5.78
N GLU A 191 7.48 -13.97 -6.85
CA GLU A 191 7.74 -13.52 -8.23
C GLU A 191 7.33 -12.06 -8.44
N MET A 192 6.19 -11.66 -7.88
CA MET A 192 5.70 -10.29 -7.93
C MET A 192 6.68 -9.31 -7.27
N PHE A 193 7.11 -9.60 -6.04
CA PHE A 193 8.03 -8.71 -5.32
C PHE A 193 9.45 -8.72 -5.92
N ASP A 194 9.94 -9.85 -6.42
CA ASP A 194 11.20 -9.90 -7.17
C ASP A 194 11.14 -9.05 -8.43
N GLY A 195 10.00 -9.10 -9.13
CA GLY A 195 9.73 -8.23 -10.28
C GLY A 195 9.77 -6.75 -9.91
N PHE A 196 9.20 -6.37 -8.77
CA PHE A 196 9.20 -4.99 -8.29
C PHE A 196 10.61 -4.51 -7.90
N CYS A 197 11.37 -5.30 -7.15
CA CYS A 197 12.77 -5.00 -6.83
C CYS A 197 13.63 -4.86 -8.10
N LYS A 198 13.47 -5.77 -9.05
CA LYS A 198 14.14 -5.71 -10.34
C LYS A 198 13.80 -4.45 -11.13
N SER A 199 12.54 -4.01 -11.09
CA SER A 199 12.09 -2.78 -11.76
C SER A 199 12.68 -1.52 -11.12
N ILE A 200 12.86 -1.49 -9.80
CA ILE A 200 13.55 -0.40 -9.09
C ILE A 200 15.08 -0.45 -9.35
N GLY A 201 15.61 -1.64 -9.63
CA GLY A 201 17.04 -1.87 -9.86
C GLY A 201 17.85 -2.20 -8.60
N THR A 202 17.18 -2.44 -7.48
CA THR A 202 17.78 -2.85 -6.20
C THR A 202 16.77 -3.54 -5.31
N ASP A 203 17.25 -4.36 -4.39
CA ASP A 203 16.41 -4.88 -3.31
C ASP A 203 15.98 -3.74 -2.38
N VAL A 204 14.69 -3.73 -2.05
CA VAL A 204 14.10 -2.75 -1.15
C VAL A 204 13.39 -3.45 0.00
N PRO A 205 13.24 -2.82 1.17
CA PRO A 205 12.45 -3.38 2.26
C PRO A 205 11.01 -3.61 1.82
N ILE A 206 10.50 -4.82 2.01
CA ILE A 206 9.11 -5.20 1.73
C ILE A 206 8.44 -5.56 3.04
N VAL A 207 7.27 -5.00 3.29
CA VAL A 207 6.50 -5.20 4.53
C VAL A 207 5.15 -5.81 4.18
N LEU A 208 4.97 -7.07 4.57
CA LEU A 208 3.73 -7.82 4.35
C LEU A 208 2.81 -7.65 5.54
N HIS A 209 1.68 -6.96 5.36
CA HIS A 209 0.70 -6.82 6.42
C HIS A 209 -0.12 -8.09 6.57
N LEU A 210 -0.04 -8.73 7.75
CA LEU A 210 -0.82 -9.93 8.03
C LEU A 210 -2.32 -9.65 7.93
N ARG A 211 -3.02 -10.62 7.43
CA ARG A 211 -4.46 -10.64 7.52
C ARG A 211 -4.89 -11.06 8.92
N VAL A 212 -5.79 -10.29 9.48
CA VAL A 212 -6.38 -10.59 10.79
C VAL A 212 -7.76 -11.20 10.58
N SER A 213 -8.09 -12.24 11.34
CA SER A 213 -9.43 -12.81 11.31
C SER A 213 -10.44 -11.77 11.81
N HIS A 214 -11.52 -11.65 11.08
CA HIS A 214 -12.67 -10.83 11.43
C HIS A 214 -13.95 -11.68 11.35
N GLU A 215 -15.02 -11.23 11.98
CA GLU A 215 -16.28 -11.97 12.06
C GLU A 215 -16.83 -12.32 10.68
N ARG A 216 -16.56 -11.48 9.68
CA ARG A 216 -17.05 -11.73 8.32
C ARG A 216 -16.48 -13.03 7.71
N CYS A 217 -15.28 -13.47 8.11
CA CYS A 217 -14.76 -14.77 7.70
C CYS A 217 -15.61 -15.93 8.25
N THR A 218 -16.20 -15.76 9.43
CA THR A 218 -17.07 -16.77 10.06
C THR A 218 -18.51 -16.61 9.66
N ASP A 219 -19.00 -15.39 9.48
CA ASP A 219 -20.40 -15.11 9.08
C ASP A 219 -20.68 -15.53 7.63
N LEU A 220 -19.73 -15.32 6.72
CA LEU A 220 -19.86 -15.70 5.31
C LEU A 220 -19.56 -17.19 5.07
N ASP A 221 -18.79 -17.80 5.96
CA ASP A 221 -18.41 -19.20 5.86
C ASP A 221 -18.38 -19.87 7.23
N PRO A 222 -19.55 -20.33 7.72
CA PRO A 222 -19.67 -21.04 8.99
C PRO A 222 -18.85 -22.35 9.06
N SER A 223 -18.39 -22.87 7.92
CA SER A 223 -17.53 -24.06 7.87
C SER A 223 -16.13 -23.79 8.45
N GLY A 224 -15.73 -22.52 8.56
CA GLY A 224 -14.41 -22.10 8.96
C GLY A 224 -13.34 -22.24 7.88
N GLU A 225 -13.73 -22.54 6.64
CA GLU A 225 -12.81 -22.75 5.51
C GLU A 225 -12.06 -21.46 5.17
N SER A 226 -12.78 -20.34 5.10
CA SER A 226 -12.16 -19.01 4.86
C SER A 226 -11.13 -18.64 5.91
N LEU A 227 -11.37 -19.02 7.18
CA LEU A 227 -10.41 -18.80 8.26
C LEU A 227 -9.14 -19.65 8.08
N LYS A 228 -9.28 -20.91 7.67
CA LYS A 228 -8.14 -21.78 7.36
C LYS A 228 -7.31 -21.22 6.20
N LYS A 229 -7.97 -20.77 5.14
CA LYS A 229 -7.33 -20.16 3.98
C LYS A 229 -6.59 -18.87 4.35
N MET A 230 -7.17 -18.04 5.21
CA MET A 230 -6.50 -16.85 5.74
C MET A 230 -5.23 -17.22 6.52
N HIS A 231 -5.28 -18.25 7.37
CA HIS A 231 -4.09 -18.73 8.07
C HIS A 231 -3.03 -19.26 7.12
N TYR A 232 -3.44 -19.94 6.06
CA TYR A 232 -2.53 -20.43 5.03
C TYR A 232 -1.81 -19.27 4.31
N ILE A 233 -2.54 -18.22 3.93
CA ILE A 233 -1.96 -17.01 3.33
C ILE A 233 -0.96 -16.33 4.27
N ASN A 234 -1.31 -16.19 5.56
CA ASN A 234 -0.42 -15.62 6.55
C ASN A 234 0.85 -16.47 6.73
N GLN A 235 0.71 -17.81 6.68
CA GLN A 235 1.87 -18.71 6.74
C GLN A 235 2.78 -18.52 5.52
N ALA A 236 2.22 -18.31 4.33
CA ALA A 236 3.00 -17.99 3.14
C ALA A 236 3.81 -16.69 3.32
N PHE A 237 3.27 -15.68 4.01
CA PHE A 237 3.99 -14.45 4.32
C PHE A 237 5.15 -14.68 5.30
N TYR A 238 4.96 -15.48 6.37
CA TYR A 238 6.04 -15.86 7.27
C TYR A 238 7.13 -16.67 6.56
N ASN A 239 6.73 -17.58 5.67
CA ASN A 239 7.71 -18.35 4.89
C ASN A 239 8.56 -17.44 3.99
N LEU A 240 7.99 -16.39 3.42
CA LEU A 240 8.73 -15.39 2.63
C LEU A 240 9.68 -14.58 3.50
N GLU A 241 9.27 -14.17 4.70
CA GLU A 241 10.12 -13.47 5.67
C GLU A 241 11.33 -14.34 6.08
N GLU A 242 11.12 -15.64 6.30
CA GLU A 242 12.21 -16.56 6.62
C GLU A 242 13.18 -16.80 5.45
N GLN A 243 12.71 -16.68 4.22
CA GLN A 243 13.48 -16.94 3.00
C GLN A 243 14.24 -15.73 2.47
N LYS A 244 13.83 -14.50 2.82
CA LYS A 244 14.35 -13.27 2.24
C LYS A 244 14.62 -12.20 3.30
N GLU A 245 15.85 -11.74 3.37
CA GLU A 245 16.29 -10.73 4.34
C GLU A 245 15.60 -9.36 4.17
N ASN A 246 15.14 -9.04 2.96
CA ASN A 246 14.46 -7.78 2.66
C ASN A 246 12.93 -7.85 2.86
N ILE A 247 12.37 -8.99 3.25
CA ILE A 247 10.95 -9.15 3.55
C ILE A 247 10.74 -9.22 5.06
N SER A 248 9.75 -8.50 5.54
CA SER A 248 9.29 -8.55 6.93
C SER A 248 7.77 -8.61 7.01
N VAL A 249 7.26 -9.15 8.11
CA VAL A 249 5.84 -9.25 8.37
C VAL A 249 5.42 -8.21 9.39
N PHE A 250 4.35 -7.46 9.07
CA PHE A 250 3.74 -6.51 9.99
C PHE A 250 2.43 -7.08 10.57
N ASP A 251 2.43 -7.33 11.86
CA ASP A 251 1.25 -7.86 12.56
C ASP A 251 0.43 -6.73 13.22
N VAL A 252 -0.70 -6.39 12.62
CA VAL A 252 -1.59 -5.35 13.12
C VAL A 252 -2.24 -5.70 14.46
N ARG A 253 -2.17 -6.98 14.91
CA ARG A 253 -2.64 -7.39 16.25
C ARG A 253 -1.78 -6.81 17.39
N ASN A 254 -0.60 -6.30 17.06
CA ASN A 254 0.23 -5.55 18.01
C ASN A 254 -0.31 -4.13 18.26
N CYS A 255 -1.35 -3.72 17.55
CA CYS A 255 -2.04 -2.45 17.79
C CYS A 255 -2.62 -2.41 19.21
N PRO A 256 -2.41 -1.33 19.99
CA PRO A 256 -2.95 -1.21 21.34
C PRO A 256 -4.48 -1.31 21.44
N HIS A 257 -5.16 -1.08 20.31
CA HIS A 257 -6.62 -1.17 20.21
C HIS A 257 -7.13 -2.59 19.92
N TYR A 258 -6.24 -3.52 19.57
CA TYR A 258 -6.62 -4.90 19.25
C TYR A 258 -7.21 -5.62 20.47
N LYS A 259 -8.39 -6.23 20.26
CA LYS A 259 -9.12 -6.99 21.28
C LYS A 259 -9.72 -8.24 20.65
N LYS A 260 -9.17 -9.40 20.96
CA LYS A 260 -9.51 -10.68 20.32
C LYS A 260 -11.02 -11.02 20.40
N ASP A 261 -11.66 -10.71 21.54
CA ASP A 261 -13.02 -11.14 21.84
C ASP A 261 -14.07 -9.99 21.69
N VAL A 262 -13.71 -8.94 20.97
CA VAL A 262 -14.58 -7.80 20.71
C VAL A 262 -14.92 -7.76 19.22
N ARG A 263 -16.17 -7.47 18.89
CA ARG A 263 -16.61 -7.31 17.49
C ARG A 263 -15.70 -6.34 16.73
N GLY A 264 -15.24 -6.75 15.54
CA GLY A 264 -14.26 -6.01 14.76
C GLY A 264 -12.87 -5.97 15.38
N ASN A 265 -12.60 -6.79 16.41
CA ASN A 265 -11.30 -6.90 17.08
C ASN A 265 -10.74 -5.54 17.58
N GLY A 266 -11.57 -4.50 17.69
CA GLY A 266 -11.16 -3.14 18.04
C GLY A 266 -10.36 -2.40 16.94
N ILE A 267 -9.99 -3.06 15.86
CA ILE A 267 -9.17 -2.53 14.76
C ILE A 267 -9.95 -2.32 13.47
N PHE A 268 -11.14 -2.92 13.35
CA PHE A 268 -12.02 -2.78 12.18
C PHE A 268 -13.20 -1.86 12.49
N ILE A 269 -13.72 -1.20 11.45
CA ILE A 269 -14.98 -0.46 11.52
C ILE A 269 -16.19 -1.43 11.60
N LYS A 270 -17.40 -0.91 11.56
CA LYS A 270 -18.63 -1.71 11.72
C LYS A 270 -18.82 -2.82 10.68
N ASP A 271 -18.18 -2.70 9.52
CA ASP A 271 -18.23 -3.73 8.46
C ASP A 271 -17.33 -4.94 8.74
N VAL A 272 -16.53 -4.85 9.80
CA VAL A 272 -15.58 -5.87 10.29
C VAL A 272 -14.57 -6.34 9.25
N VAL A 273 -14.27 -5.50 8.26
CA VAL A 273 -13.32 -5.77 7.16
C VAL A 273 -12.27 -4.67 7.04
N HIS A 274 -12.72 -3.41 7.11
CA HIS A 274 -11.86 -2.27 6.89
C HIS A 274 -11.35 -1.70 8.23
N TYR A 275 -10.09 -1.33 8.26
CA TYR A 275 -9.45 -0.79 9.46
C TYR A 275 -10.09 0.52 9.90
N THR A 276 -10.03 0.80 11.20
CA THR A 276 -10.40 2.11 11.74
C THR A 276 -9.36 3.17 11.39
N GLU A 277 -9.76 4.46 11.46
CA GLU A 277 -8.83 5.59 11.37
C GLU A 277 -7.68 5.47 12.37
N GLU A 278 -7.99 5.08 13.62
CA GLU A 278 -7.01 4.91 14.69
C GLU A 278 -5.99 3.83 14.36
N THR A 279 -6.44 2.71 13.78
CA THR A 279 -5.55 1.63 13.34
C THR A 279 -4.62 2.10 12.24
N ASN A 280 -5.12 2.78 11.20
CA ASN A 280 -4.29 3.30 10.13
C ASN A 280 -3.28 4.35 10.64
N ARG A 281 -3.70 5.20 11.57
CA ARG A 281 -2.81 6.19 12.20
C ARG A 281 -1.70 5.51 13.00
N TRP A 282 -2.03 4.53 13.83
CA TRP A 282 -1.04 3.77 14.59
C TRP A 282 -0.02 3.08 13.67
N VAL A 283 -0.48 2.43 12.59
CA VAL A 283 0.43 1.82 11.60
C VAL A 283 1.37 2.87 11.00
N ALA A 284 0.83 4.04 10.63
CA ALA A 284 1.66 5.13 10.10
C ALA A 284 2.68 5.65 11.13
N GLU A 285 2.29 5.76 12.40
CA GLU A 285 3.18 6.16 13.51
C GLU A 285 4.32 5.15 13.72
N GLU A 286 4.04 3.84 13.65
CA GLU A 286 5.07 2.80 13.74
C GLU A 286 6.03 2.86 12.54
N ILE A 287 5.53 3.04 11.32
CA ILE A 287 6.38 3.23 10.14
C ILE A 287 7.25 4.47 10.29
N PHE A 288 6.64 5.60 10.66
CA PHE A 288 7.32 6.87 10.82
C PHE A 288 8.39 6.82 11.92
N LYS A 289 8.10 6.20 13.06
CA LYS A 289 9.00 6.05 14.20
C LYS A 289 10.22 5.19 13.86
N ASN A 290 10.03 4.15 13.06
CA ASN A 290 11.09 3.21 12.68
C ASN A 290 11.95 3.70 11.50
N TYR A 291 11.55 4.76 10.81
CA TYR A 291 12.40 5.41 9.83
C TYR A 291 13.53 6.16 10.56
N LYS A 292 14.79 5.84 10.25
CA LYS A 292 16.01 6.35 10.93
C LYS A 292 16.66 7.46 10.12
#